data_86243b94eba59de645a2a3559380379f
#
_entry.id   86243b94eba59de645a2a3559380379f
#
_cell.length_a   1.000
_cell.length_b   1.000
_cell.length_c   1.000
_cell.angle_alpha   90.00
_cell.angle_beta   90.00
_cell.angle_gamma   90.00
#
_symmetry.space_group_name_H-M   'P 1'
#
loop_
_entity.id
_entity.type
_entity.pdbx_description
1 polymer ?
#
loop_
_entity_poly.entity_id
_entity_poly.type
_entity_poly.pdbx_seq_one_letter_code
_entity_poly.pdbx_strand_id
1 'polypeptide(L)'
;MRFYPLLLIVVAFPASAQTTAGSQSVSSDFQLKNNDVVAFLGDSNTEWGSYARDMENYTLLRFPERNIRFINAGFDGDMVSKAYFRLDRDVFKEGATVAIVMFGINDISWGNYSGPEYQRAFLEYTRKVIDECLRHHVRVYVVSYPITDRAIGTKGADRYNRFVGDLTSQDTSLLQRLGDSAMKIARERRAGAIDVEREMRALRKAFPPGTRLHQDDGVHLNELGNEILAYALLKGLNAPPLVSSVSIDAERGKAVQVTGATVSNVTKRGDTIRFTRLDRGLPLTFWTPLDSSGVSVEKLFAPINGYFVTFAGLNPQARYELGADGITLSPQCGFDGSRLSEPLNLAALQSDRWLQRGPWAQQSMALGRLTESKADLYRALVYRARTEEAGSNWILMTRLGMSAVTSISAVQRSIAKPVPYHFTLRPLSSDSASRCTTRGTR
;
A
#
# COMPACT_ATOMS: atom_id res chain seq x y z
N MET A 1 -35.90 -9.97 66.11
CA MET A 1 -35.22 -9.76 64.82
C MET A 1 -36.27 -9.87 63.71
N ARG A 2 -36.64 -8.77 63.11
CA ARG A 2 -37.61 -8.75 62.01
C ARG A 2 -36.85 -8.63 60.71
N PHE A 3 -36.97 -9.62 59.84
CA PHE A 3 -36.41 -9.60 58.48
C PHE A 3 -37.40 -8.89 57.56
N TYR A 4 -36.95 -7.82 56.86
CA TYR A 4 -37.64 -7.21 55.76
C TYR A 4 -37.14 -7.80 54.44
N PRO A 5 -38.00 -8.23 53.51
CA PRO A 5 -37.53 -8.68 52.19
C PRO A 5 -37.24 -7.48 51.30
N LEU A 6 -36.03 -7.48 50.70
CA LEU A 6 -35.61 -6.50 49.70
C LEU A 6 -36.30 -6.83 48.36
N LEU A 7 -37.17 -5.97 47.91
CA LEU A 7 -37.84 -6.10 46.61
C LEU A 7 -36.91 -5.58 45.52
N LEU A 8 -36.33 -6.49 44.70
CA LEU A 8 -35.56 -6.12 43.54
C LEU A 8 -36.51 -5.74 42.38
N ILE A 9 -36.58 -4.47 42.05
CA ILE A 9 -37.29 -3.98 40.85
C ILE A 9 -36.37 -4.14 39.68
N VAL A 10 -36.60 -5.14 38.81
CA VAL A 10 -35.94 -5.31 37.51
C VAL A 10 -36.61 -4.34 36.53
N VAL A 11 -35.95 -3.23 36.22
CA VAL A 11 -36.35 -2.33 35.12
C VAL A 11 -35.89 -2.94 33.81
N ALA A 12 -36.83 -3.53 33.08
CA ALA A 12 -36.57 -3.98 31.70
C ALA A 12 -36.48 -2.78 30.75
N PHE A 13 -35.29 -2.47 30.24
CA PHE A 13 -35.13 -1.53 29.12
C PHE A 13 -35.59 -2.23 27.84
N PRO A 14 -36.39 -1.59 26.98
CA PRO A 14 -36.70 -2.16 25.67
C PRO A 14 -35.42 -2.26 24.83
N ALA A 15 -35.06 -3.46 24.40
CA ALA A 15 -34.01 -3.71 23.43
C ALA A 15 -34.41 -3.02 22.13
N SER A 16 -33.75 -1.92 21.79
CA SER A 16 -33.86 -1.30 20.47
C SER A 16 -33.42 -2.32 19.43
N ALA A 17 -34.30 -2.70 18.52
CA ALA A 17 -33.98 -3.58 17.41
C ALA A 17 -32.87 -2.94 16.55
N GLN A 18 -31.66 -3.47 16.66
CA GLN A 18 -30.52 -3.07 15.83
C GLN A 18 -30.78 -3.60 14.40
N THR A 19 -31.19 -2.74 13.49
CA THR A 19 -31.19 -3.04 12.06
C THR A 19 -29.74 -3.05 11.56
N THR A 20 -29.09 -4.20 11.61
CA THR A 20 -27.82 -4.43 10.92
C THR A 20 -28.11 -4.61 9.43
N ALA A 21 -27.77 -3.61 8.60
CA ALA A 21 -27.77 -3.79 7.16
C ALA A 21 -26.73 -4.88 6.82
N GLY A 22 -27.17 -5.95 6.18
CA GLY A 22 -26.30 -7.08 5.82
C GLY A 22 -25.19 -6.63 4.89
N SER A 23 -23.94 -6.93 5.27
CA SER A 23 -22.76 -6.58 4.49
C SER A 23 -22.59 -7.51 3.29
N GLN A 24 -22.55 -6.96 2.08
CA GLN A 24 -22.07 -7.69 0.91
C GLN A 24 -20.56 -7.91 1.00
N SER A 25 -20.10 -9.11 0.67
CA SER A 25 -18.66 -9.42 0.61
C SER A 25 -18.03 -8.79 -0.62
N VAL A 26 -16.85 -8.19 -0.47
CA VAL A 26 -16.03 -7.78 -1.61
C VAL A 26 -15.32 -9.04 -2.13
N SER A 27 -15.74 -9.56 -3.29
CA SER A 27 -15.01 -10.62 -3.98
C SER A 27 -13.66 -10.09 -4.44
N SER A 28 -12.59 -10.88 -4.26
CA SER A 28 -11.25 -10.45 -4.60
C SER A 28 -10.48 -11.59 -5.27
N ASP A 29 -10.06 -11.36 -6.52
CA ASP A 29 -9.12 -12.21 -7.24
C ASP A 29 -7.65 -11.88 -6.89
N PHE A 30 -7.43 -11.16 -5.79
CA PHE A 30 -6.10 -10.80 -5.32
C PHE A 30 -5.22 -12.03 -5.21
N GLN A 31 -4.06 -11.95 -5.85
CA GLN A 31 -3.21 -13.11 -6.05
C GLN A 31 -2.47 -13.57 -4.80
N LEU A 32 -2.35 -12.72 -3.77
CA LEU A 32 -1.80 -13.13 -2.47
C LEU A 32 -2.91 -13.76 -1.62
N LYS A 33 -2.67 -14.98 -1.15
CA LYS A 33 -3.65 -15.81 -0.43
C LYS A 33 -3.33 -15.88 1.06
N ASN A 34 -4.28 -16.35 1.85
CA ASN A 34 -4.03 -16.61 3.27
C ASN A 34 -2.87 -17.62 3.43
N ASN A 35 -2.01 -17.38 4.42
CA ASN A 35 -0.78 -18.13 4.71
C ASN A 35 0.32 -18.03 3.65
N ASP A 36 0.24 -17.11 2.70
CA ASP A 36 1.37 -16.87 1.81
C ASP A 36 2.58 -16.30 2.56
N VAL A 37 3.74 -16.75 2.13
CA VAL A 37 5.03 -16.15 2.46
C VAL A 37 5.60 -15.60 1.16
N VAL A 38 5.65 -14.28 1.06
CA VAL A 38 6.02 -13.54 -0.16
C VAL A 38 7.47 -13.11 -0.06
N ALA A 39 8.34 -13.65 -0.93
CA ALA A 39 9.72 -13.22 -1.05
C ALA A 39 9.87 -12.22 -2.20
N PHE A 40 10.40 -11.03 -1.91
CA PHE A 40 10.83 -10.08 -2.93
C PHE A 40 12.29 -10.38 -3.28
N LEU A 41 12.52 -10.97 -4.43
CA LEU A 41 13.84 -11.35 -4.94
C LEU A 41 14.28 -10.34 -5.98
N GLY A 42 15.35 -9.59 -5.71
CA GLY A 42 15.80 -8.50 -6.55
C GLY A 42 17.16 -7.95 -6.16
N ASP A 43 17.50 -6.81 -6.74
CA ASP A 43 18.75 -6.08 -6.53
C ASP A 43 18.62 -4.96 -5.46
N SER A 44 19.41 -3.90 -5.57
CA SER A 44 19.41 -2.73 -4.70
C SER A 44 18.05 -2.03 -4.63
N ASN A 45 17.30 -1.94 -5.74
CA ASN A 45 15.94 -1.38 -5.73
C ASN A 45 14.98 -2.21 -4.89
N THR A 46 15.27 -3.48 -4.65
CA THR A 46 14.51 -4.34 -3.73
C THR A 46 15.07 -4.26 -2.31
N GLU A 47 16.39 -4.35 -2.12
CA GLU A 47 17.00 -4.31 -0.78
C GLU A 47 16.65 -3.02 -0.04
N TRP A 48 16.75 -1.89 -0.72
CA TRP A 48 16.56 -0.55 -0.15
C TRP A 48 15.18 0.05 -0.41
N GLY A 49 14.43 -0.53 -1.36
CA GLY A 49 13.14 -0.01 -1.79
C GLY A 49 12.05 -0.09 -0.74
N SER A 50 11.30 1.01 -0.58
CA SER A 50 10.14 1.03 0.31
C SER A 50 8.91 0.33 -0.28
N TYR A 51 8.87 0.06 -1.57
CA TYR A 51 7.72 -0.56 -2.24
C TYR A 51 7.27 -1.89 -1.59
N ALA A 52 8.22 -2.69 -1.12
CA ALA A 52 7.92 -3.95 -0.46
C ALA A 52 7.19 -3.73 0.88
N ARG A 53 7.57 -2.66 1.61
CA ARG A 53 6.91 -2.22 2.84
C ARG A 53 5.50 -1.71 2.59
N ASP A 54 5.29 -0.96 1.51
CA ASP A 54 3.98 -0.44 1.12
C ASP A 54 3.03 -1.57 0.71
N MET A 55 3.54 -2.58 0.00
CA MET A 55 2.79 -3.80 -0.31
C MET A 55 2.41 -4.59 0.94
N GLU A 56 3.30 -4.68 1.93
CA GLU A 56 3.01 -5.30 3.23
C GLU A 56 1.93 -4.50 3.97
N ASN A 57 2.09 -3.19 4.09
CA ASN A 57 1.13 -2.29 4.75
C ASN A 57 -0.26 -2.39 4.10
N TYR A 58 -0.32 -2.31 2.77
CA TYR A 58 -1.57 -2.49 2.03
C TYR A 58 -2.22 -3.82 2.37
N THR A 59 -1.46 -4.90 2.33
CA THR A 59 -1.98 -6.26 2.52
C THR A 59 -2.50 -6.45 3.94
N LEU A 60 -1.77 -6.00 4.95
CA LEU A 60 -2.18 -6.10 6.36
C LEU A 60 -3.43 -5.27 6.66
N LEU A 61 -3.50 -4.04 6.17
CA LEU A 61 -4.66 -3.17 6.36
C LEU A 61 -5.89 -3.69 5.60
N ARG A 62 -5.67 -4.15 4.39
CA ARG A 62 -6.75 -4.54 3.48
C ARG A 62 -7.35 -5.89 3.82
N PHE A 63 -6.52 -6.82 4.33
CA PHE A 63 -6.87 -8.21 4.61
C PHE A 63 -6.34 -8.63 6.00
N PRO A 64 -6.77 -7.96 7.09
CA PRO A 64 -6.23 -8.19 8.43
C PRO A 64 -6.49 -9.62 8.93
N GLU A 65 -7.42 -10.34 8.30
CA GLU A 65 -7.73 -11.75 8.60
C GLU A 65 -6.74 -12.73 7.94
N ARG A 66 -5.95 -12.27 6.93
CA ARG A 66 -4.99 -13.13 6.24
C ARG A 66 -3.66 -13.16 6.97
N ASN A 67 -3.15 -14.35 7.19
CA ASN A 67 -1.81 -14.55 7.76
C ASN A 67 -0.76 -14.54 6.63
N ILE A 68 -0.46 -13.37 6.08
CA ILE A 68 0.57 -13.22 5.03
C ILE A 68 1.83 -12.68 5.67
N ARG A 69 2.99 -13.24 5.28
CA ARG A 69 4.32 -12.80 5.71
C ARG A 69 5.13 -12.33 4.51
N PHE A 70 5.94 -11.30 4.71
CA PHE A 70 6.78 -10.72 3.66
C PHE A 70 8.25 -10.82 4.02
N ILE A 71 9.08 -11.12 3.03
CA ILE A 71 10.54 -11.27 3.14
C ILE A 71 11.17 -10.40 2.07
N ASN A 72 12.06 -9.51 2.46
CA ASN A 72 12.91 -8.80 1.51
C ASN A 72 14.18 -9.62 1.28
N ALA A 73 14.29 -10.22 0.10
CA ALA A 73 15.44 -10.96 -0.40
C ALA A 73 16.18 -10.18 -1.51
N GLY A 74 16.11 -8.85 -1.49
CA GLY A 74 16.93 -7.97 -2.31
C GLY A 74 18.39 -7.98 -1.87
N PHE A 75 19.32 -7.82 -2.80
CA PHE A 75 20.75 -7.71 -2.51
C PHE A 75 21.40 -6.69 -3.45
N ASP A 76 22.10 -5.72 -2.87
CA ASP A 76 22.74 -4.63 -3.59
C ASP A 76 23.72 -5.15 -4.66
N GLY A 77 23.62 -4.59 -5.87
CA GLY A 77 24.47 -4.99 -7.00
C GLY A 77 24.22 -6.40 -7.54
N ASP A 78 23.10 -7.05 -7.14
CA ASP A 78 22.80 -8.42 -7.55
C ASP A 78 22.28 -8.52 -8.98
N MET A 79 22.51 -9.67 -9.58
CA MET A 79 22.05 -10.09 -10.90
C MET A 79 21.19 -11.35 -10.75
N VAL A 80 20.31 -11.63 -11.70
CA VAL A 80 19.48 -12.84 -11.66
C VAL A 80 20.31 -14.12 -11.61
N SER A 81 21.50 -14.12 -12.21
CA SER A 81 22.45 -15.25 -12.17
C SER A 81 22.95 -15.53 -10.75
N LYS A 82 23.30 -14.51 -9.98
CA LYS A 82 23.71 -14.63 -8.57
C LYS A 82 22.51 -15.02 -7.69
N ALA A 83 21.37 -14.42 -7.92
CA ALA A 83 20.13 -14.73 -7.21
C ALA A 83 19.75 -16.21 -7.30
N TYR A 84 19.98 -16.85 -8.45
CA TYR A 84 19.75 -18.29 -8.62
C TYR A 84 20.49 -19.13 -7.57
N PHE A 85 21.75 -18.81 -7.26
CA PHE A 85 22.57 -19.57 -6.31
C PHE A 85 22.21 -19.32 -4.83
N ARG A 86 21.40 -18.31 -4.54
CA ARG A 86 20.93 -18.02 -3.18
C ARG A 86 19.45 -18.35 -2.94
N LEU A 87 18.75 -18.94 -3.92
CA LEU A 87 17.32 -19.32 -3.79
C LEU A 87 17.06 -20.22 -2.59
N ASP A 88 17.91 -21.22 -2.35
CA ASP A 88 17.76 -22.14 -1.22
C ASP A 88 17.76 -21.38 0.12
N ARG A 89 18.71 -20.46 0.28
CA ARG A 89 18.88 -19.67 1.50
C ARG A 89 17.78 -18.64 1.71
N ASP A 90 17.45 -17.86 0.64
CA ASP A 90 16.67 -16.63 0.78
C ASP A 90 15.20 -16.80 0.44
N VAL A 91 14.84 -17.91 -0.23
CA VAL A 91 13.48 -18.21 -0.66
C VAL A 91 12.97 -19.49 -0.02
N PHE A 92 13.65 -20.62 -0.26
CA PHE A 92 13.10 -21.92 0.13
C PHE A 92 13.21 -22.19 1.63
N LYS A 93 14.35 -21.94 2.25
CA LYS A 93 14.51 -22.08 3.73
C LYS A 93 13.69 -21.07 4.53
N GLU A 94 13.30 -19.96 3.90
CA GLU A 94 12.36 -19.00 4.49
C GLU A 94 10.90 -19.45 4.39
N GLY A 95 10.64 -20.55 3.70
CA GLY A 95 9.29 -21.09 3.50
C GLY A 95 8.43 -20.26 2.55
N ALA A 96 9.04 -19.57 1.59
CA ALA A 96 8.32 -18.76 0.62
C ALA A 96 7.35 -19.63 -0.19
N THR A 97 6.14 -19.12 -0.38
CA THR A 97 5.09 -19.69 -1.25
C THR A 97 4.89 -18.86 -2.52
N VAL A 98 5.41 -17.62 -2.49
CA VAL A 98 5.37 -16.68 -3.61
C VAL A 98 6.73 -16.01 -3.73
N ALA A 99 7.27 -15.93 -4.94
CA ALA A 99 8.44 -15.14 -5.28
C ALA A 99 8.06 -14.04 -6.28
N ILE A 100 8.35 -12.78 -5.94
CA ILE A 100 8.26 -11.63 -6.84
C ILE A 100 9.69 -11.32 -7.28
N VAL A 101 10.00 -11.53 -8.57
CA VAL A 101 11.35 -11.54 -9.11
C VAL A 101 11.55 -10.33 -10.01
N MET A 102 12.48 -9.43 -9.62
CA MET A 102 12.74 -8.17 -10.31
C MET A 102 14.25 -7.92 -10.48
N PHE A 103 14.77 -8.13 -11.69
CA PHE A 103 16.18 -7.94 -12.08
C PHE A 103 16.28 -7.32 -13.47
N GLY A 104 17.49 -6.93 -13.84
CA GLY A 104 17.80 -6.50 -15.20
C GLY A 104 18.92 -5.45 -15.28
N ILE A 105 18.90 -4.43 -14.44
CA ILE A 105 19.83 -3.29 -14.55
C ILE A 105 21.29 -3.71 -14.32
N ASN A 106 21.55 -4.54 -13.31
CA ASN A 106 22.89 -5.03 -13.01
C ASN A 106 23.33 -6.13 -13.97
N ASP A 107 22.39 -6.91 -14.52
CA ASP A 107 22.66 -7.95 -15.51
C ASP A 107 23.27 -7.38 -16.80
N ILE A 108 22.98 -6.13 -17.11
CA ILE A 108 23.56 -5.37 -18.21
C ILE A 108 24.56 -4.31 -17.72
N SER A 109 25.00 -4.39 -16.45
CA SER A 109 25.92 -3.44 -15.83
C SER A 109 25.53 -1.98 -16.09
N TRP A 110 24.26 -1.65 -15.80
CA TRP A 110 23.65 -0.34 -16.03
C TRP A 110 23.72 0.10 -17.51
N GLY A 111 23.81 -0.88 -18.42
CA GLY A 111 23.91 -0.71 -19.85
C GLY A 111 25.33 -0.71 -20.42
N ASN A 112 26.37 -0.81 -19.56
CA ASN A 112 27.75 -0.94 -20.04
C ASN A 112 28.01 -2.28 -20.75
N TYR A 113 27.28 -3.32 -20.38
CA TYR A 113 27.37 -4.65 -20.95
C TYR A 113 26.07 -5.05 -21.62
N SER A 114 25.87 -4.55 -22.84
CA SER A 114 24.63 -4.77 -23.61
C SER A 114 24.77 -5.85 -24.69
N GLY A 115 25.93 -6.57 -24.74
CA GLY A 115 26.18 -7.61 -25.71
C GLY A 115 25.19 -8.78 -25.62
N PRO A 116 25.09 -9.58 -26.72
CA PRO A 116 24.16 -10.71 -26.78
C PRO A 116 24.40 -11.77 -25.69
N GLU A 117 25.64 -11.91 -25.22
CA GLU A 117 26.02 -12.84 -24.15
C GLU A 117 25.38 -12.49 -22.82
N TYR A 118 25.34 -11.20 -22.43
CA TYR A 118 24.72 -10.74 -21.20
C TYR A 118 23.20 -10.87 -21.27
N GLN A 119 22.63 -10.55 -22.42
CA GLN A 119 21.18 -10.72 -22.65
C GLN A 119 20.79 -12.21 -22.56
N ARG A 120 21.57 -13.11 -23.18
CA ARG A 120 21.32 -14.56 -23.07
C ARG A 120 21.48 -15.06 -21.65
N ALA A 121 22.51 -14.63 -20.92
CA ALA A 121 22.71 -15.00 -19.51
C ALA A 121 21.53 -14.57 -18.65
N PHE A 122 21.08 -13.30 -18.77
CA PHE A 122 19.89 -12.81 -18.07
C PHE A 122 18.66 -13.69 -18.32
N LEU A 123 18.35 -13.98 -19.58
CA LEU A 123 17.16 -14.77 -19.93
C LEU A 123 17.30 -16.25 -19.52
N GLU A 124 18.49 -16.81 -19.59
CA GLU A 124 18.77 -18.18 -19.15
C GLU A 124 18.58 -18.32 -17.64
N TYR A 125 19.17 -17.42 -16.84
CA TYR A 125 19.04 -17.48 -15.39
C TYR A 125 17.65 -17.08 -14.91
N THR A 126 16.97 -16.18 -15.59
CA THR A 126 15.53 -15.92 -15.34
C THR A 126 14.71 -17.20 -15.48
N ARG A 127 14.97 -17.99 -16.55
CA ARG A 127 14.34 -19.29 -16.77
C ARG A 127 14.65 -20.26 -15.64
N LYS A 128 15.94 -20.36 -15.25
CA LYS A 128 16.37 -21.25 -14.15
C LYS A 128 15.72 -20.88 -12.82
N VAL A 129 15.62 -19.59 -12.49
CA VAL A 129 14.97 -19.11 -11.27
C VAL A 129 13.49 -19.50 -11.27
N ILE A 130 12.78 -19.30 -12.39
CA ILE A 130 11.38 -19.68 -12.51
C ILE A 130 11.23 -21.19 -12.32
N ASP A 131 11.98 -21.99 -13.07
CA ASP A 131 11.87 -23.45 -13.08
C ASP A 131 12.19 -24.02 -11.69
N GLU A 132 13.19 -23.50 -11.00
CA GLU A 132 13.58 -23.92 -9.66
C GLU A 132 12.52 -23.56 -8.61
N CYS A 133 11.97 -22.35 -8.66
CA CYS A 133 10.87 -21.95 -7.77
C CYS A 133 9.63 -22.83 -7.97
N LEU A 134 9.24 -23.08 -9.22
CA LEU A 134 8.10 -23.95 -9.52
C LEU A 134 8.34 -25.40 -9.05
N ARG A 135 9.55 -25.92 -9.15
CA ARG A 135 9.94 -27.23 -8.62
C ARG A 135 9.77 -27.32 -7.10
N HIS A 136 9.99 -26.21 -6.41
CA HIS A 136 9.77 -26.05 -4.96
C HIS A 136 8.34 -25.62 -4.59
N HIS A 137 7.38 -25.68 -5.53
CA HIS A 137 5.99 -25.27 -5.33
C HIS A 137 5.83 -23.78 -4.95
N VAL A 138 6.80 -22.93 -5.29
CA VAL A 138 6.73 -21.49 -5.10
C VAL A 138 6.11 -20.84 -6.35
N ARG A 139 5.02 -20.11 -6.19
CA ARG A 139 4.41 -19.33 -7.27
C ARG A 139 5.32 -18.15 -7.61
N VAL A 140 5.60 -17.95 -8.90
CA VAL A 140 6.52 -16.90 -9.35
C VAL A 140 5.75 -15.81 -10.09
N TYR A 141 6.10 -14.56 -9.80
CA TYR A 141 5.75 -13.39 -10.58
C TYR A 141 7.03 -12.72 -11.06
N VAL A 142 7.29 -12.78 -12.37
CA VAL A 142 8.39 -12.05 -13.00
C VAL A 142 7.89 -10.62 -13.26
N VAL A 143 8.68 -9.67 -12.80
CA VAL A 143 8.38 -8.24 -12.88
C VAL A 143 9.35 -7.58 -13.85
N SER A 144 8.85 -6.75 -14.78
CA SER A 144 9.72 -5.89 -15.59
C SER A 144 10.52 -4.96 -14.67
N TYR A 145 11.72 -4.57 -15.08
CA TYR A 145 12.46 -3.57 -14.29
C TYR A 145 11.72 -2.23 -14.33
N PRO A 146 11.72 -1.45 -13.22
CA PRO A 146 11.08 -0.14 -13.20
C PRO A 146 11.72 0.83 -14.22
N ILE A 147 11.00 1.92 -14.50
CA ILE A 147 11.53 2.98 -15.36
C ILE A 147 12.84 3.53 -14.79
N THR A 148 13.74 3.97 -15.66
CA THR A 148 14.97 4.70 -15.30
C THR A 148 14.93 6.11 -15.87
N ASP A 149 15.64 7.06 -15.26
CA ASP A 149 15.70 8.46 -15.71
C ASP A 149 17.13 8.87 -16.02
N ARG A 150 17.49 8.79 -17.30
CA ARG A 150 18.82 9.13 -17.79
C ARG A 150 19.17 10.61 -17.64
N ALA A 151 18.18 11.50 -17.74
CA ALA A 151 18.42 12.95 -17.67
C ALA A 151 18.92 13.36 -16.27
N ILE A 152 18.59 12.61 -15.23
CA ILE A 152 19.08 12.83 -13.87
C ILE A 152 20.50 12.28 -13.73
N GLY A 153 20.75 11.05 -14.17
CA GLY A 153 22.04 10.36 -14.02
C GLY A 153 23.23 11.09 -14.65
N THR A 154 22.98 11.96 -15.65
CA THR A 154 24.04 12.76 -16.28
C THR A 154 24.50 13.97 -15.46
N LYS A 155 23.70 14.45 -14.53
CA LYS A 155 24.01 15.66 -13.73
C LYS A 155 24.68 15.35 -12.38
N GLY A 156 24.47 14.14 -11.82
CA GLY A 156 25.07 13.69 -10.55
C GLY A 156 26.27 12.79 -10.70
N ALA A 157 26.74 12.63 -11.91
CA ALA A 157 27.55 11.54 -12.39
C ALA A 157 29.04 11.51 -11.94
N ASP A 158 29.59 12.57 -11.37
CA ASP A 158 31.04 12.63 -11.08
C ASP A 158 31.51 11.56 -10.07
N ARG A 159 30.66 11.05 -9.25
CA ARG A 159 31.00 10.01 -8.26
C ARG A 159 30.72 8.60 -8.77
N TYR A 160 29.67 8.41 -9.56
CA TYR A 160 29.22 7.11 -10.08
C TYR A 160 29.68 6.87 -11.52
N ASN A 161 29.98 7.89 -12.31
CA ASN A 161 30.41 7.80 -13.71
C ASN A 161 31.70 6.94 -13.91
N ARG A 162 32.52 6.77 -12.89
CA ARG A 162 33.67 5.86 -12.99
C ARG A 162 33.25 4.39 -13.08
N PHE A 163 32.05 4.05 -12.64
CA PHE A 163 31.53 2.68 -12.60
C PHE A 163 30.40 2.42 -13.59
N VAL A 164 29.69 3.45 -14.02
CA VAL A 164 28.40 3.32 -14.70
C VAL A 164 28.47 3.68 -16.19
N GLY A 165 29.54 4.33 -16.64
CA GLY A 165 29.63 4.80 -18.03
C GLY A 165 28.60 5.88 -18.37
N ASP A 166 28.65 6.36 -19.60
CA ASP A 166 27.74 7.39 -20.10
C ASP A 166 26.34 6.81 -20.36
N LEU A 167 25.42 6.98 -19.40
CA LEU A 167 24.02 6.57 -19.55
C LEU A 167 23.30 7.29 -20.70
N THR A 168 23.84 8.40 -21.21
CA THR A 168 23.22 9.17 -22.31
C THR A 168 23.25 8.46 -23.65
N SER A 169 24.27 7.63 -23.88
CA SER A 169 24.45 6.88 -25.12
C SER A 169 23.71 5.54 -25.16
N GLN A 170 23.06 5.14 -24.07
CA GLN A 170 22.53 3.80 -23.92
C GLN A 170 21.08 3.68 -24.40
N ASP A 171 20.78 2.54 -24.97
CA ASP A 171 19.44 2.17 -25.41
C ASP A 171 18.56 1.79 -24.24
N THR A 172 17.74 2.75 -23.70
CA THR A 172 16.75 2.45 -22.66
C THR A 172 15.74 1.40 -23.09
N SER A 173 15.61 1.18 -24.40
CA SER A 173 14.73 0.13 -24.92
C SER A 173 15.28 -1.28 -24.66
N LEU A 174 16.58 -1.42 -24.37
CA LEU A 174 17.16 -2.74 -24.07
C LEU A 174 16.57 -3.32 -22.79
N LEU A 175 16.51 -2.54 -21.70
CA LEU A 175 15.96 -3.00 -20.42
C LEU A 175 14.49 -3.38 -20.56
N GLN A 176 13.73 -2.60 -21.33
CA GLN A 176 12.33 -2.91 -21.65
C GLN A 176 12.22 -4.23 -22.46
N ARG A 177 13.03 -4.41 -23.55
CA ARG A 177 13.03 -5.64 -24.33
C ARG A 177 13.41 -6.87 -23.52
N LEU A 178 14.36 -6.73 -22.58
CA LEU A 178 14.72 -7.80 -21.65
C LEU A 178 13.55 -8.14 -20.71
N GLY A 179 12.89 -7.14 -20.16
CA GLY A 179 11.68 -7.30 -19.35
C GLY A 179 10.56 -8.01 -20.11
N ASP A 180 10.29 -7.59 -21.35
CA ASP A 180 9.29 -8.24 -22.22
C ASP A 180 9.62 -9.71 -22.47
N SER A 181 10.90 -10.01 -22.73
CA SER A 181 11.38 -11.37 -22.98
C SER A 181 11.30 -12.22 -21.69
N ALA A 182 11.66 -11.68 -20.53
CA ALA A 182 11.55 -12.35 -19.24
C ALA A 182 10.09 -12.67 -18.90
N MET A 183 9.19 -11.71 -19.11
CA MET A 183 7.75 -11.91 -18.91
C MET A 183 7.16 -12.91 -19.89
N LYS A 184 7.65 -12.98 -21.13
CA LYS A 184 7.27 -14.03 -22.09
C LYS A 184 7.68 -15.41 -21.58
N ILE A 185 8.91 -15.57 -21.10
CA ILE A 185 9.40 -16.81 -20.48
C ILE A 185 8.51 -17.22 -19.29
N ALA A 186 8.13 -16.26 -18.45
CA ALA A 186 7.22 -16.52 -17.31
C ALA A 186 5.87 -17.09 -17.78
N ARG A 187 5.25 -16.46 -18.78
CA ARG A 187 3.96 -16.91 -19.33
C ARG A 187 4.04 -18.30 -19.94
N GLU A 188 5.12 -18.62 -20.70
CA GLU A 188 5.38 -19.94 -21.28
C GLU A 188 5.47 -21.03 -20.19
N ARG A 189 5.88 -20.67 -18.97
CA ARG A 189 5.97 -21.54 -17.80
C ARG A 189 4.77 -21.49 -16.87
N ARG A 190 3.71 -20.79 -17.27
CA ARG A 190 2.51 -20.57 -16.45
C ARG A 190 2.81 -19.85 -15.13
N ALA A 191 3.90 -19.09 -15.07
CA ALA A 191 4.20 -18.14 -14.01
C ALA A 191 3.55 -16.78 -14.28
N GLY A 192 3.39 -15.98 -13.23
CA GLY A 192 2.88 -14.62 -13.34
C GLY A 192 3.88 -13.68 -14.04
N ALA A 193 3.35 -12.66 -14.72
CA ALA A 193 4.15 -11.63 -15.37
C ALA A 193 3.50 -10.26 -15.12
N ILE A 194 4.26 -9.34 -14.52
CA ILE A 194 3.79 -8.00 -14.15
C ILE A 194 4.66 -6.94 -14.83
N ASP A 195 4.05 -6.16 -15.71
CA ASP A 195 4.71 -5.08 -16.45
C ASP A 195 4.60 -3.76 -15.67
N VAL A 196 5.49 -3.59 -14.67
CA VAL A 196 5.53 -2.36 -13.86
C VAL A 196 6.11 -1.19 -14.64
N GLU A 197 7.00 -1.43 -15.59
CA GLU A 197 7.61 -0.39 -16.42
C GLU A 197 6.53 0.36 -17.21
N ARG A 198 5.65 -0.36 -17.89
CA ARG A 198 4.56 0.23 -18.66
C ARG A 198 3.58 0.99 -17.76
N GLU A 199 3.21 0.43 -16.60
CA GLU A 199 2.30 1.07 -15.66
C GLU A 199 2.93 2.34 -15.07
N MET A 200 4.19 2.30 -14.63
CA MET A 200 4.91 3.45 -14.11
C MET A 200 5.04 4.56 -15.16
N ARG A 201 5.33 4.20 -16.41
CA ARG A 201 5.38 5.13 -17.54
C ARG A 201 4.03 5.80 -17.82
N ALA A 202 2.95 5.05 -17.70
CA ALA A 202 1.60 5.60 -17.84
C ALA A 202 1.27 6.58 -16.72
N LEU A 203 1.58 6.22 -15.47
CA LEU A 203 1.36 7.06 -14.30
C LEU A 203 2.25 8.31 -14.30
N ARG A 204 3.50 8.22 -14.78
CA ARG A 204 4.42 9.36 -14.88
C ARG A 204 3.82 10.52 -15.67
N LYS A 205 2.94 10.25 -16.63
CA LYS A 205 2.25 11.28 -17.43
C LYS A 205 1.24 12.11 -16.62
N ALA A 206 0.76 11.61 -15.49
CA ALA A 206 -0.15 12.31 -14.60
C ALA A 206 0.56 13.33 -13.68
N PHE A 207 1.89 13.26 -13.62
CA PHE A 207 2.68 14.16 -12.79
C PHE A 207 3.17 15.37 -13.58
N PRO A 208 3.35 16.52 -12.93
CA PRO A 208 3.93 17.72 -13.55
C PRO A 208 5.30 17.42 -14.18
N PRO A 209 5.68 18.13 -15.25
CA PRO A 209 7.04 18.07 -15.77
C PRO A 209 8.06 18.36 -14.66
N GLY A 210 9.16 17.57 -14.62
CA GLY A 210 10.21 17.74 -13.61
C GLY A 210 9.97 17.00 -12.28
N THR A 211 8.81 16.36 -12.06
CA THR A 211 8.61 15.48 -10.88
C THR A 211 9.62 14.34 -10.93
N ARG A 212 10.41 14.19 -9.88
CA ARG A 212 11.45 13.16 -9.78
C ARG A 212 10.90 11.89 -9.16
N LEU A 213 11.18 10.75 -9.79
CA LEU A 213 10.86 9.41 -9.27
C LEU A 213 12.11 8.64 -8.84
N HIS A 214 13.29 9.23 -9.02
CA HIS A 214 14.59 8.61 -8.79
C HIS A 214 15.46 9.48 -7.87
N GLN A 215 16.44 8.82 -7.27
CA GLN A 215 17.58 9.45 -6.66
C GLN A 215 18.48 10.10 -7.73
N ASP A 216 19.61 10.69 -7.33
CA ASP A 216 20.50 11.41 -8.23
C ASP A 216 21.18 10.57 -9.30
N ASP A 217 21.14 9.24 -9.17
CA ASP A 217 21.71 8.30 -10.15
C ASP A 217 20.75 7.95 -11.29
N GLY A 218 19.46 8.30 -11.18
CA GLY A 218 18.43 8.00 -12.20
C GLY A 218 18.04 6.52 -12.33
N VAL A 219 18.50 5.65 -11.42
CA VAL A 219 18.22 4.21 -11.38
C VAL A 219 17.48 3.82 -10.10
N HIS A 220 18.00 4.22 -8.95
CA HIS A 220 17.35 3.94 -7.68
C HIS A 220 16.13 4.83 -7.51
N LEU A 221 15.00 4.20 -7.19
CA LEU A 221 13.76 4.93 -6.96
C LEU A 221 13.84 5.73 -5.66
N ASN A 222 13.32 6.97 -5.70
CA ASN A 222 13.04 7.73 -4.48
C ASN A 222 11.73 7.24 -3.83
N GLU A 223 11.27 7.88 -2.76
CA GLU A 223 10.07 7.46 -2.04
C GLU A 223 8.83 7.42 -2.96
N LEU A 224 8.57 8.50 -3.71
CA LEU A 224 7.47 8.57 -4.67
C LEU A 224 7.57 7.48 -5.76
N GLY A 225 8.77 7.25 -6.29
CA GLY A 225 9.02 6.18 -7.27
C GLY A 225 8.70 4.79 -6.71
N ASN A 226 9.04 4.53 -5.46
CA ASN A 226 8.72 3.28 -4.77
C ASN A 226 7.22 3.13 -4.52
N GLU A 227 6.50 4.19 -4.14
CA GLU A 227 5.05 4.17 -3.98
C GLU A 227 4.35 3.84 -5.30
N ILE A 228 4.81 4.43 -6.41
CA ILE A 228 4.29 4.11 -7.76
C ILE A 228 4.59 2.66 -8.15
N LEU A 229 5.77 2.14 -7.82
CA LEU A 229 6.12 0.74 -8.04
C LEU A 229 5.22 -0.19 -7.22
N ALA A 230 4.98 0.13 -5.95
CA ALA A 230 4.06 -0.62 -5.09
C ALA A 230 2.64 -0.66 -5.69
N TYR A 231 2.13 0.48 -6.16
CA TYR A 231 0.85 0.54 -6.86
C TYR A 231 0.82 -0.36 -8.11
N ALA A 232 1.84 -0.29 -8.96
CA ALA A 232 1.93 -1.08 -10.19
C ALA A 232 1.93 -2.60 -9.88
N LEU A 233 2.67 -3.01 -8.85
CA LEU A 233 2.72 -4.39 -8.38
C LEU A 233 1.37 -4.85 -7.81
N LEU A 234 0.76 -4.05 -6.93
CA LEU A 234 -0.56 -4.36 -6.35
C LEU A 234 -1.62 -4.50 -7.43
N LYS A 235 -1.62 -3.60 -8.42
CA LYS A 235 -2.51 -3.67 -9.58
C LYS A 235 -2.25 -4.93 -10.39
N GLY A 236 -0.99 -5.27 -10.66
CA GLY A 236 -0.60 -6.49 -11.37
C GLY A 236 -0.96 -7.78 -10.62
N LEU A 237 -1.08 -7.72 -9.29
CA LEU A 237 -1.56 -8.80 -8.43
C LEU A 237 -3.09 -8.79 -8.25
N ASN A 238 -3.83 -8.02 -9.02
CA ASN A 238 -5.29 -7.87 -8.96
C ASN A 238 -5.78 -7.36 -7.59
N ALA A 239 -5.13 -6.33 -7.05
CA ALA A 239 -5.59 -5.66 -5.84
C ALA A 239 -7.03 -5.14 -6.04
N PRO A 240 -7.97 -5.46 -5.13
CA PRO A 240 -9.37 -5.07 -5.32
C PRO A 240 -9.56 -3.55 -5.17
N PRO A 241 -10.42 -2.95 -6.02
CA PRO A 241 -10.60 -1.51 -6.06
C PRO A 241 -11.28 -0.94 -4.81
N LEU A 242 -12.14 -1.73 -4.15
CA LEU A 242 -12.98 -1.28 -3.06
C LEU A 242 -12.49 -1.79 -1.72
N VAL A 243 -12.18 -0.91 -0.79
CA VAL A 243 -12.03 -1.20 0.65
C VAL A 243 -13.40 -1.44 1.23
N SER A 244 -14.24 -0.41 1.22
CA SER A 244 -15.62 -0.49 1.68
C SER A 244 -16.41 0.74 1.22
N SER A 245 -17.74 0.62 1.24
CA SER A 245 -18.67 1.68 0.89
C SER A 245 -19.87 1.67 1.82
N VAL A 246 -20.27 2.86 2.28
CA VAL A 246 -21.42 3.08 3.15
C VAL A 246 -22.29 4.17 2.57
N SER A 247 -23.59 3.88 2.39
CA SER A 247 -24.60 4.84 1.97
C SER A 247 -25.62 5.05 3.10
N ILE A 248 -25.85 6.31 3.46
CA ILE A 248 -26.80 6.75 4.48
C ILE A 248 -27.95 7.52 3.83
N ASP A 249 -29.18 7.13 4.10
CA ASP A 249 -30.37 7.94 3.83
C ASP A 249 -30.49 9.00 4.90
N ALA A 250 -30.20 10.24 4.54
CA ALA A 250 -30.18 11.37 5.45
C ALA A 250 -31.60 11.81 5.89
N GLU A 251 -32.61 11.55 5.08
CA GLU A 251 -34.01 11.86 5.44
C GLU A 251 -34.50 10.90 6.51
N ARG A 252 -34.25 9.62 6.34
CA ARG A 252 -34.73 8.57 7.25
C ARG A 252 -33.79 8.25 8.41
N GLY A 253 -32.52 8.73 8.35
CA GLY A 253 -31.51 8.46 9.36
C GLY A 253 -31.17 6.97 9.46
N LYS A 254 -30.95 6.29 8.31
CA LYS A 254 -30.62 4.86 8.27
C LYS A 254 -29.61 4.53 7.19
N ALA A 255 -28.84 3.47 7.40
CA ALA A 255 -27.98 2.91 6.36
C ALA A 255 -28.83 2.18 5.30
N VAL A 256 -28.55 2.40 4.01
CA VAL A 256 -29.29 1.82 2.87
C VAL A 256 -28.46 0.85 2.06
N GLN A 257 -27.15 1.09 1.93
CA GLN A 257 -26.24 0.18 1.25
C GLN A 257 -24.90 0.14 1.97
N VAL A 258 -24.42 -1.05 2.27
CA VAL A 258 -23.15 -1.26 2.97
C VAL A 258 -22.38 -2.41 2.32
N THR A 259 -21.16 -2.16 1.92
CA THR A 259 -20.26 -3.15 1.34
C THR A 259 -18.89 -3.09 2.04
N GLY A 260 -18.37 -4.22 2.48
CA GLY A 260 -17.07 -4.31 3.16
C GLY A 260 -17.03 -3.71 4.57
N ALA A 261 -18.19 -3.35 5.15
CA ALA A 261 -18.32 -2.78 6.48
C ALA A 261 -19.62 -3.22 7.16
N THR A 262 -19.77 -2.88 8.43
CA THR A 262 -21.05 -2.88 9.17
C THR A 262 -21.33 -1.47 9.68
N VAL A 263 -22.60 -1.08 9.69
CA VAL A 263 -23.07 0.21 10.21
C VAL A 263 -24.09 -0.02 11.30
N SER A 264 -23.89 0.62 12.43
CA SER A 264 -24.78 0.55 13.60
C SER A 264 -25.00 1.92 14.21
N ASN A 265 -25.92 2.00 15.17
CA ASN A 265 -26.21 3.20 15.95
C ASN A 265 -26.50 4.44 15.09
N VAL A 266 -27.18 4.25 13.94
CA VAL A 266 -27.57 5.37 13.10
C VAL A 266 -28.66 6.17 13.81
N THR A 267 -28.38 7.44 14.04
CA THR A 267 -29.32 8.37 14.69
C THR A 267 -29.42 9.67 13.93
N LYS A 268 -30.60 10.23 13.84
CA LYS A 268 -30.88 11.57 13.32
C LYS A 268 -31.51 12.44 14.39
N ARG A 269 -30.90 13.60 14.66
CA ARG A 269 -31.46 14.63 15.54
C ARG A 269 -31.40 15.98 14.82
N GLY A 270 -32.58 16.50 14.43
CA GLY A 270 -32.61 17.58 13.43
C GLY A 270 -31.89 17.15 12.16
N ASP A 271 -31.00 17.99 11.67
CA ASP A 271 -30.18 17.69 10.48
C ASP A 271 -28.81 17.05 10.79
N THR A 272 -28.59 16.71 12.08
CA THR A 272 -27.38 16.00 12.49
C THR A 272 -27.57 14.49 12.43
N ILE A 273 -26.70 13.82 11.70
CA ILE A 273 -26.66 12.35 11.57
C ILE A 273 -25.41 11.84 12.28
N ARG A 274 -25.57 10.80 13.10
CA ARG A 274 -24.45 10.05 13.69
C ARG A 274 -24.62 8.57 13.39
N PHE A 275 -23.49 7.89 13.19
CA PHE A 275 -23.45 6.43 13.00
C PHE A 275 -22.10 5.88 13.40
N THR A 276 -22.06 4.59 13.70
CA THR A 276 -20.82 3.83 13.93
C THR A 276 -20.56 2.96 12.72
N ARG A 277 -19.33 3.02 12.19
CA ARG A 277 -18.86 2.22 11.06
C ARG A 277 -17.71 1.32 11.52
N LEU A 278 -17.82 0.01 11.25
CA LEU A 278 -16.76 -0.97 11.44
C LEU A 278 -16.47 -1.64 10.09
N ASP A 279 -15.30 -1.41 9.58
CA ASP A 279 -14.86 -1.94 8.29
C ASP A 279 -14.27 -3.36 8.43
N ARG A 280 -14.21 -4.12 7.34
CA ARG A 280 -13.50 -5.41 7.30
C ARG A 280 -12.01 -5.24 7.04
N GLY A 281 -11.62 -4.15 6.41
CA GLY A 281 -10.25 -3.75 6.14
C GLY A 281 -10.16 -2.23 6.11
N LEU A 282 -8.93 -1.70 6.14
CA LEU A 282 -8.66 -0.27 6.16
C LEU A 282 -7.97 0.20 4.87
N PRO A 283 -8.14 1.47 4.48
CA PRO A 283 -7.38 2.03 3.38
C PRO A 283 -5.92 2.25 3.77
N LEU A 284 -5.02 2.05 2.81
CA LEU A 284 -3.62 2.46 2.94
C LEU A 284 -3.55 3.99 2.94
N THR A 285 -2.73 4.55 3.81
CA THR A 285 -2.42 5.98 3.86
C THR A 285 -0.91 6.14 3.79
N PHE A 286 -0.46 7.02 2.92
CA PHE A 286 0.96 7.30 2.73
C PHE A 286 1.44 8.39 3.69
N TRP A 287 2.70 8.27 4.07
CA TRP A 287 3.36 9.27 4.90
C TRP A 287 3.88 10.45 4.08
N THR A 288 4.12 10.23 2.78
CA THR A 288 4.73 11.24 1.90
C THR A 288 3.89 12.51 1.91
N PRO A 289 4.46 13.64 2.33
CA PRO A 289 3.81 14.93 2.13
C PRO A 289 3.59 15.11 0.63
N LEU A 290 2.59 15.91 0.27
CA LEU A 290 2.49 16.47 -1.08
C LEU A 290 3.90 16.95 -1.45
N ASP A 291 4.49 16.34 -2.47
CA ASP A 291 5.72 16.88 -3.00
C ASP A 291 5.44 18.29 -3.53
N SER A 292 6.49 19.04 -3.85
CA SER A 292 6.37 20.40 -4.43
C SER A 292 5.55 20.42 -5.74
N SER A 293 5.24 19.25 -6.31
CA SER A 293 4.42 19.12 -7.52
C SER A 293 2.91 19.18 -7.25
N GLY A 294 2.48 19.09 -5.98
CA GLY A 294 1.07 19.06 -5.59
C GLY A 294 0.32 17.77 -5.95
N VAL A 295 1.04 16.72 -6.34
CA VAL A 295 0.44 15.41 -6.64
C VAL A 295 0.20 14.65 -5.37
N SER A 296 -1.03 14.19 -5.18
CA SER A 296 -1.40 13.36 -4.04
C SER A 296 -1.26 11.87 -4.40
N VAL A 297 -0.40 11.18 -3.67
CA VAL A 297 -0.24 9.73 -3.78
C VAL A 297 -1.55 9.00 -3.45
N GLU A 298 -2.35 9.55 -2.53
CA GLU A 298 -3.66 9.01 -2.19
C GLU A 298 -4.62 9.01 -3.40
N LYS A 299 -4.56 10.04 -4.25
CA LYS A 299 -5.34 10.06 -5.50
C LYS A 299 -4.84 9.02 -6.49
N LEU A 300 -3.53 8.81 -6.54
CA LEU A 300 -2.92 7.78 -7.36
C LEU A 300 -3.40 6.38 -6.97
N PHE A 301 -3.49 6.10 -5.66
CA PHE A 301 -3.96 4.82 -5.15
C PHE A 301 -5.49 4.68 -5.14
N ALA A 302 -6.26 5.74 -5.40
CA ALA A 302 -7.73 5.70 -5.38
C ALA A 302 -8.34 4.53 -6.17
N PRO A 303 -7.79 4.08 -7.33
CA PRO A 303 -8.32 2.92 -8.06
C PRO A 303 -8.27 1.59 -7.31
N ILE A 304 -7.41 1.44 -6.30
CA ILE A 304 -7.29 0.21 -5.48
C ILE A 304 -7.50 0.48 -3.98
N ASN A 305 -7.94 1.70 -3.63
CA ASN A 305 -8.06 2.15 -2.25
C ASN A 305 -9.39 2.91 -2.02
N GLY A 306 -10.47 2.44 -2.64
CA GLY A 306 -11.79 3.05 -2.56
C GLY A 306 -12.42 2.88 -1.17
N TYR A 307 -12.56 3.97 -0.41
CA TYR A 307 -13.13 3.99 0.94
C TYR A 307 -14.24 5.04 0.99
N PHE A 308 -15.47 4.62 0.67
CA PHE A 308 -16.53 5.56 0.32
C PHE A 308 -17.55 5.78 1.42
N VAL A 309 -18.08 7.00 1.46
CA VAL A 309 -19.32 7.36 2.14
C VAL A 309 -20.20 8.18 1.19
N THR A 310 -21.53 7.99 1.28
CA THR A 310 -22.54 8.71 0.51
C THR A 310 -23.71 9.06 1.42
N PHE A 311 -24.30 10.24 1.23
CA PHE A 311 -25.49 10.66 1.98
C PHE A 311 -26.60 11.08 1.00
N ALA A 312 -27.61 10.24 0.84
CA ALA A 312 -28.78 10.57 0.02
C ALA A 312 -29.79 11.43 0.79
N GLY A 313 -30.53 12.30 0.09
CA GLY A 313 -31.59 13.11 0.70
C GLY A 313 -31.11 14.32 1.50
N LEU A 314 -29.89 14.78 1.29
CA LEU A 314 -29.42 16.07 1.83
C LEU A 314 -29.94 17.24 0.98
N ASN A 315 -30.11 18.41 1.59
CA ASN A 315 -30.32 19.65 0.82
C ASN A 315 -29.08 19.94 -0.03
N PRO A 316 -29.18 19.94 -1.38
CA PRO A 316 -28.01 20.07 -2.27
C PRO A 316 -27.24 21.38 -2.09
N GLN A 317 -27.91 22.44 -1.68
CA GLN A 317 -27.37 23.79 -1.53
C GLN A 317 -26.84 24.07 -0.12
N ALA A 318 -27.17 23.24 0.85
CA ALA A 318 -26.65 23.38 2.21
C ALA A 318 -25.23 22.83 2.33
N ARG A 319 -24.48 23.40 3.26
CA ARG A 319 -23.13 22.95 3.58
C ARG A 319 -23.11 22.13 4.84
N TYR A 320 -22.29 21.08 4.81
CA TYR A 320 -22.20 20.10 5.89
C TYR A 320 -20.76 19.88 6.31
N GLU A 321 -20.57 19.73 7.60
CA GLU A 321 -19.31 19.26 8.18
C GLU A 321 -19.42 17.74 8.43
N LEU A 322 -18.48 16.99 7.90
CA LEU A 322 -18.29 15.57 8.13
C LEU A 322 -17.11 15.36 9.08
N GLY A 323 -17.30 14.55 10.11
CA GLY A 323 -16.24 14.19 11.04
C GLY A 323 -16.28 12.70 11.40
N ALA A 324 -15.16 12.19 11.91
CA ALA A 324 -15.03 10.86 12.48
C ALA A 324 -14.14 10.91 13.72
N ASP A 325 -14.61 10.36 14.85
CA ASP A 325 -13.92 10.34 16.15
C ASP A 325 -13.32 11.70 16.56
N GLY A 326 -14.08 12.78 16.36
CA GLY A 326 -13.66 14.15 16.67
C GLY A 326 -12.73 14.81 15.66
N ILE A 327 -12.29 14.07 14.61
CA ILE A 327 -11.49 14.61 13.53
C ILE A 327 -12.41 15.15 12.44
N THR A 328 -12.25 16.43 12.06
CA THR A 328 -12.97 17.02 10.93
C THR A 328 -12.36 16.53 9.60
N LEU A 329 -13.21 15.91 8.77
CA LEU A 329 -12.85 15.36 7.47
C LEU A 329 -13.15 16.32 6.30
N SER A 330 -14.04 17.29 6.53
CA SER A 330 -14.44 18.25 5.52
C SER A 330 -13.47 19.44 5.45
N PRO A 331 -13.39 20.14 4.29
CA PRO A 331 -12.73 21.44 4.19
C PRO A 331 -13.32 22.44 5.20
N GLN A 332 -12.60 23.54 5.41
CA GLN A 332 -13.03 24.61 6.32
C GLN A 332 -14.48 25.12 6.03
N CYS A 333 -14.86 25.09 4.75
CA CYS A 333 -16.19 25.50 4.30
C CYS A 333 -17.19 24.34 4.15
N GLY A 334 -16.89 23.17 4.72
CA GLY A 334 -17.72 21.99 4.58
C GLY A 334 -17.80 21.45 3.15
N PHE A 335 -18.62 20.43 2.97
CA PHE A 335 -19.02 19.91 1.67
C PHE A 335 -20.43 20.40 1.31
N ASP A 336 -20.70 20.66 0.04
CA ASP A 336 -22.08 20.85 -0.42
C ASP A 336 -22.85 19.53 -0.33
N GLY A 337 -24.16 19.62 -0.04
CA GLY A 337 -25.01 18.43 0.01
C GLY A 337 -25.03 17.66 -1.29
N SER A 338 -24.94 18.36 -2.44
CA SER A 338 -24.77 17.72 -3.77
C SER A 338 -23.49 16.88 -3.84
N ARG A 339 -22.37 17.37 -3.31
CA ARG A 339 -21.10 16.62 -3.28
C ARG A 339 -21.18 15.36 -2.40
N LEU A 340 -21.89 15.45 -1.28
CA LEU A 340 -22.08 14.31 -0.36
C LEU A 340 -23.09 13.28 -0.86
N SER A 341 -23.95 13.66 -1.82
CA SER A 341 -24.87 12.75 -2.51
C SER A 341 -24.16 11.83 -3.51
N GLU A 342 -22.93 12.19 -3.88
CA GLU A 342 -22.04 11.36 -4.69
C GLU A 342 -21.05 10.60 -3.79
N PRO A 343 -20.50 9.44 -4.23
CA PRO A 343 -19.50 8.71 -3.47
C PRO A 343 -18.28 9.58 -3.14
N LEU A 344 -18.05 9.84 -1.86
CA LEU A 344 -16.89 10.56 -1.36
C LEU A 344 -15.82 9.55 -0.92
N ASN A 345 -14.69 9.50 -1.63
CA ASN A 345 -13.57 8.63 -1.22
C ASN A 345 -12.81 9.26 -0.04
N LEU A 346 -13.01 8.74 1.14
CA LEU A 346 -12.38 9.21 2.37
C LEU A 346 -10.87 8.95 2.41
N ALA A 347 -10.37 7.94 1.68
CA ALA A 347 -8.94 7.65 1.58
C ALA A 347 -8.19 8.66 0.72
N ALA A 348 -8.90 9.38 -0.16
CA ALA A 348 -8.32 10.38 -1.06
C ALA A 348 -8.62 11.82 -0.63
N LEU A 349 -9.14 12.02 0.59
CA LEU A 349 -9.35 13.36 1.12
C LEU A 349 -8.00 14.00 1.44
N GLN A 350 -7.74 15.13 0.80
CA GLN A 350 -6.62 16.00 1.13
C GLN A 350 -7.05 16.92 2.28
N SER A 351 -6.27 16.96 3.34
CA SER A 351 -6.39 18.04 4.31
C SER A 351 -5.46 19.18 3.89
N ASP A 352 -5.91 20.41 4.03
CA ASP A 352 -5.08 21.61 3.82
C ASP A 352 -3.93 21.72 4.85
N ARG A 353 -3.86 20.79 5.78
CA ARG A 353 -2.86 20.71 6.85
C ARG A 353 -2.39 19.27 7.04
N TRP A 354 -1.13 19.12 7.23
CA TRP A 354 -0.30 17.92 7.33
C TRP A 354 -0.80 16.75 8.19
N LEU A 355 -1.92 16.85 8.94
CA LEU A 355 -2.25 15.90 10.00
C LEU A 355 -3.74 15.54 10.14
N GLN A 356 -4.64 16.05 9.33
CA GLN A 356 -6.06 15.78 9.54
C GLN A 356 -6.66 14.85 8.48
N ARG A 357 -6.06 13.69 8.37
CA ARG A 357 -6.69 12.54 7.72
C ARG A 357 -7.50 11.81 8.78
N GLY A 358 -8.53 11.07 8.39
CA GLY A 358 -9.39 10.36 9.33
C GLY A 358 -8.67 9.42 10.30
N PRO A 359 -9.33 8.90 11.32
CA PRO A 359 -8.70 8.08 12.36
C PRO A 359 -8.03 6.82 11.83
N TRP A 360 -8.52 6.25 10.72
CA TRP A 360 -7.85 5.14 10.00
C TRP A 360 -6.45 5.50 9.49
N ALA A 361 -6.20 6.77 9.17
CA ALA A 361 -4.89 7.21 8.70
C ALA A 361 -3.84 7.15 9.82
N GLN A 362 -4.21 7.47 11.05
CA GLN A 362 -3.32 7.33 12.20
C GLN A 362 -2.93 5.87 12.41
N GLN A 363 -3.89 4.96 12.27
CA GLN A 363 -3.66 3.51 12.37
C GLN A 363 -2.75 3.01 11.25
N SER A 364 -2.99 3.43 10.00
CA SER A 364 -2.16 3.11 8.84
C SER A 364 -0.72 3.61 9.01
N MET A 365 -0.54 4.85 9.46
CA MET A 365 0.79 5.43 9.70
C MET A 365 1.55 4.74 10.85
N ALA A 366 0.86 4.36 11.92
CA ALA A 366 1.48 3.60 13.02
C ALA A 366 1.96 2.24 12.52
N LEU A 367 1.17 1.57 11.67
CA LEU A 367 1.58 0.32 11.00
C LEU A 367 2.82 0.54 10.14
N GLY A 368 2.84 1.60 9.32
CA GLY A 368 3.96 1.91 8.43
C GLY A 368 5.29 2.06 9.17
N ARG A 369 5.29 2.77 10.31
CA ARG A 369 6.49 2.91 11.17
C ARG A 369 7.00 1.58 11.72
N LEU A 370 6.09 0.68 12.10
CA LEU A 370 6.47 -0.66 12.56
C LEU A 370 7.04 -1.50 11.42
N THR A 371 6.47 -1.38 10.23
CA THR A 371 6.96 -2.09 9.04
C THR A 371 8.36 -1.63 8.67
N GLU A 372 8.63 -0.33 8.73
CA GLU A 372 9.95 0.25 8.53
C GLU A 372 10.96 -0.29 9.55
N SER A 373 10.66 -0.17 10.86
CA SER A 373 11.52 -0.69 11.92
C SER A 373 11.79 -2.19 11.78
N LYS A 374 10.78 -2.98 11.40
CA LYS A 374 10.92 -4.41 11.13
C LYS A 374 11.86 -4.68 9.96
N ALA A 375 11.71 -3.94 8.86
CA ALA A 375 12.55 -4.10 7.67
C ALA A 375 14.02 -3.78 7.98
N ASP A 376 14.28 -2.71 8.74
CA ASP A 376 15.61 -2.33 9.15
C ASP A 376 16.27 -3.38 10.06
N LEU A 377 15.53 -3.89 11.04
CA LEU A 377 16.00 -4.98 11.91
C LEU A 377 16.27 -6.25 11.11
N TYR A 378 15.38 -6.64 10.22
CA TYR A 378 15.56 -7.81 9.38
C TYR A 378 16.83 -7.68 8.55
N ARG A 379 17.01 -6.55 7.87
CA ARG A 379 18.19 -6.29 7.03
C ARG A 379 19.48 -6.32 7.86
N ALA A 380 19.53 -5.59 8.97
CA ALA A 380 20.73 -5.44 9.77
C ALA A 380 21.12 -6.72 10.52
N LEU A 381 20.18 -7.39 11.14
CA LEU A 381 20.45 -8.48 12.10
C LEU A 381 20.19 -9.87 11.55
N VAL A 382 19.46 -9.99 10.46
CA VAL A 382 19.11 -11.29 9.88
C VAL A 382 19.77 -11.45 8.52
N TYR A 383 19.42 -10.57 7.57
CA TYR A 383 19.82 -10.74 6.19
C TYR A 383 21.32 -10.51 5.98
N ARG A 384 21.86 -9.37 6.43
CA ARG A 384 23.31 -9.08 6.36
C ARG A 384 24.12 -10.07 7.16
N ALA A 385 23.62 -10.47 8.31
CA ALA A 385 24.23 -11.51 9.13
C ALA A 385 24.44 -12.83 8.40
N ARG A 386 23.52 -13.23 7.56
CA ARG A 386 23.58 -14.48 6.78
C ARG A 386 24.46 -14.38 5.54
N THR A 387 24.66 -13.17 5.01
CA THR A 387 25.39 -12.94 3.78
C THR A 387 26.86 -12.61 4.00
N GLU A 388 27.18 -12.05 5.16
CA GLU A 388 28.57 -11.76 5.55
C GLU A 388 29.08 -12.94 6.36
N GLU A 389 30.20 -13.56 5.96
CA GLU A 389 30.85 -14.64 6.70
C GLU A 389 31.26 -14.17 8.09
N ALA A 390 30.42 -14.40 9.05
CA ALA A 390 30.61 -13.89 10.38
C ALA A 390 30.62 -15.03 11.38
N GLY A 391 31.55 -14.93 12.35
CA GLY A 391 31.78 -15.94 13.38
C GLY A 391 30.57 -16.26 14.27
N SER A 392 30.77 -17.02 15.35
CA SER A 392 29.71 -17.57 16.23
C SER A 392 28.67 -16.59 16.76
N ASN A 393 28.98 -15.28 16.83
CA ASN A 393 28.05 -14.24 17.26
C ASN A 393 26.86 -14.04 16.29
N TRP A 394 26.99 -14.41 15.04
CA TRP A 394 25.94 -14.26 14.02
C TRP A 394 24.73 -15.14 14.26
N ILE A 395 24.94 -16.34 14.77
CA ILE A 395 23.81 -17.24 15.12
C ILE A 395 22.95 -16.56 16.20
N LEU A 396 23.59 -15.95 17.20
CA LEU A 396 22.89 -15.23 18.24
C LEU A 396 22.17 -13.98 17.69
N MET A 397 22.85 -13.16 16.89
CA MET A 397 22.31 -11.94 16.30
C MET A 397 21.12 -12.27 15.39
N THR A 398 21.24 -13.27 14.52
CA THR A 398 20.14 -13.73 13.67
C THR A 398 18.95 -14.20 14.51
N ARG A 399 19.17 -14.96 15.59
CA ARG A 399 18.10 -15.44 16.48
C ARG A 399 17.39 -14.28 17.18
N LEU A 400 18.14 -13.31 17.72
CA LEU A 400 17.58 -12.13 18.37
C LEU A 400 16.82 -11.26 17.37
N GLY A 401 17.39 -11.04 16.19
CA GLY A 401 16.75 -10.31 15.10
C GLY A 401 15.43 -10.95 14.67
N MET A 402 15.40 -12.25 14.48
CA MET A 402 14.17 -12.99 14.13
C MET A 402 13.11 -12.94 15.24
N SER A 403 13.54 -12.99 16.51
CA SER A 403 12.60 -12.83 17.63
C SER A 403 11.97 -11.44 17.64
N ALA A 404 12.76 -10.39 17.43
CA ALA A 404 12.27 -9.01 17.34
C ALA A 404 11.33 -8.81 16.13
N VAL A 405 11.71 -9.30 14.95
CA VAL A 405 10.88 -9.27 13.74
C VAL A 405 9.53 -9.97 13.98
N THR A 406 9.53 -11.12 14.66
CA THR A 406 8.30 -11.85 14.98
C THR A 406 7.40 -11.05 15.93
N SER A 407 8.00 -10.43 16.96
CA SER A 407 7.27 -9.60 17.91
C SER A 407 6.65 -8.37 17.24
N ILE A 408 7.41 -7.66 16.41
CA ILE A 408 6.88 -6.53 15.63
C ILE A 408 5.76 -6.99 14.71
N SER A 409 5.90 -8.13 14.04
CA SER A 409 4.86 -8.67 13.15
C SER A 409 3.55 -8.99 13.88
N ALA A 410 3.61 -9.40 15.15
CA ALA A 410 2.42 -9.60 15.98
C ALA A 410 1.73 -8.26 16.30
N VAL A 411 2.50 -7.22 16.63
CA VAL A 411 1.97 -5.87 16.88
C VAL A 411 1.38 -5.28 15.59
N GLN A 412 2.06 -5.44 14.44
CA GLN A 412 1.52 -5.01 13.14
C GLN A 412 0.14 -5.59 12.87
N ARG A 413 -0.03 -6.91 13.06
CA ARG A 413 -1.33 -7.58 12.88
C ARG A 413 -2.39 -7.08 13.84
N SER A 414 -2.02 -6.70 15.07
CA SER A 414 -2.95 -6.12 16.03
C SER A 414 -3.40 -4.73 15.60
N ILE A 415 -2.45 -3.87 15.17
CA ILE A 415 -2.75 -2.50 14.72
C ILE A 415 -3.54 -2.51 13.41
N ALA A 416 -3.30 -3.46 12.51
CA ALA A 416 -4.01 -3.55 11.24
C ALA A 416 -5.50 -3.92 11.37
N LYS A 417 -5.94 -4.44 12.53
CA LYS A 417 -7.35 -4.77 12.74
C LYS A 417 -8.22 -3.52 12.79
N PRO A 418 -9.29 -3.45 11.98
CA PRO A 418 -10.22 -2.35 12.03
C PRO A 418 -10.88 -2.22 13.41
N VAL A 419 -11.13 -0.98 13.81
CA VAL A 419 -11.88 -0.64 15.00
C VAL A 419 -13.12 0.16 14.60
N PRO A 420 -14.19 0.22 15.45
CA PRO A 420 -15.35 1.05 15.15
C PRO A 420 -14.97 2.54 15.13
N TYR A 421 -15.40 3.28 14.09
CA TYR A 421 -15.28 4.73 13.98
C TYR A 421 -16.65 5.38 14.10
N HIS A 422 -16.72 6.49 14.83
CA HIS A 422 -17.96 7.23 15.10
C HIS A 422 -18.06 8.45 14.20
N PHE A 423 -18.90 8.36 13.18
CA PHE A 423 -19.12 9.43 12.21
C PHE A 423 -20.19 10.40 12.67
N THR A 424 -19.98 11.67 12.34
CA THR A 424 -20.96 12.74 12.52
C THR A 424 -21.03 13.58 11.25
N LEU A 425 -22.24 13.77 10.73
CA LEU A 425 -22.55 14.75 9.69
C LEU A 425 -23.46 15.80 10.31
N ARG A 426 -23.11 17.09 10.20
CA ARG A 426 -23.93 18.20 10.71
C ARG A 426 -23.93 19.37 9.71
N PRO A 427 -25.03 20.16 9.63
CA PRO A 427 -25.02 21.39 8.88
C PRO A 427 -23.93 22.34 9.39
N LEU A 428 -23.30 23.08 8.50
CA LEU A 428 -22.41 24.18 8.88
C LEU A 428 -23.24 25.32 9.47
N SER A 429 -22.79 25.96 10.54
CA SER A 429 -23.51 27.10 11.13
C SER A 429 -23.56 28.26 10.13
N SER A 430 -24.63 29.09 10.19
CA SER A 430 -24.81 30.24 9.32
C SER A 430 -23.63 31.22 9.36
N ASP A 431 -23.02 31.42 10.54
CA ASP A 431 -21.85 32.28 10.73
C ASP A 431 -20.58 31.71 10.04
N SER A 432 -20.44 30.40 10.00
CA SER A 432 -19.32 29.74 9.30
C SER A 432 -19.56 29.75 7.80
N ALA A 433 -20.79 29.56 7.34
CA ALA A 433 -21.16 29.56 5.93
C ALA A 433 -20.99 30.98 5.30
N SER A 434 -21.34 32.03 6.03
CA SER A 434 -21.18 33.43 5.56
C SER A 434 -19.71 33.84 5.35
N ARG A 435 -18.78 33.33 6.19
CA ARG A 435 -17.33 33.57 6.02
C ARG A 435 -16.75 32.86 4.78
N CYS A 436 -17.41 31.82 4.30
CA CYS A 436 -16.97 31.06 3.13
C CYS A 436 -17.38 31.71 1.80
N THR A 437 -18.50 32.41 1.76
CA THR A 437 -18.97 33.13 0.56
C THR A 437 -18.12 34.37 0.26
N THR A 438 -17.51 35.00 1.27
CA THR A 438 -16.70 36.22 1.11
C THR A 438 -15.26 35.97 0.65
N ARG A 439 -14.74 34.74 0.67
CA ARG A 439 -13.39 34.39 0.20
C ARG A 439 -13.30 33.91 -1.25
N GLY A 440 -14.44 33.66 -1.91
CA GLY A 440 -14.49 33.22 -3.31
C GLY A 440 -14.40 34.36 -4.35
N THR A 441 -14.23 35.62 -3.93
CA THR A 441 -14.17 36.81 -4.80
C THR A 441 -12.88 37.59 -4.67
N ARG A 442 -11.75 36.94 -4.31
CA ARG A 442 -10.44 37.56 -4.39
C ARG A 442 -9.44 36.68 -5.11
#